data_b6a62d844aea94fa854db97d2851af20
#
_entry.id   b6a62d844aea94fa854db97d2851af20
#
_cell.length_a   1.000
_cell.length_b   1.000
_cell.length_c   1.000
_cell.angle_alpha   90.00
_cell.angle_beta   90.00
_cell.angle_gamma   90.00
#
_symmetry.space_group_name_H-M   'P 1'
#
loop_
_entity.id
_entity.type
_entity.pdbx_description
1 polymer ?
#
loop_
_entity_poly.entity_id
_entity_poly.type
_entity_poly.pdbx_seq_one_letter_code
_entity_poly.pdbx_strand_id
1 'polypeptide(L)'
;MVLENLVTTIGKPKLGDYISNPKGSRQFQQFIKLGSKEHRNSAVEALSKQVPDLAMRNIYALLTLEKVVTYGLKTDETFTTDRMLKPVMTERKVVEQLLFHRLGCKFLNKLYLHPSIKPALKKQMMSLVLVPRTVELLGESADKQRAHYIESIKKCVDKELMGLELIHKLFREAVSAEFASSDESYLEEILGMCADGLPHLLSSRDGTFAVVKLLGVASAKHKKNFIKELKGKFFEMAKNSVTMVALLRLLQTTDDTVLVGKSVLNELVGSDYDKLKELVFDKTGRIPILYILDGLEFNTGRYYYAPDRQLISESVAKTSLKAQSIKAEEINAKLIPSLIKVVKANITEIIESDIAKDVLIALTKVVDDSEKTSLLSPVIAYIAGQVIAPETLSQSAITTMNVLMKEIGSSDKMFLGALIHSMEDTSSTLVSLCSSKAAFVLNQLVKSELVGSDFLSLLMNEKKSILSIQSDVKAAEHIKETLKSATVASKSLTELKSQYSAPQVIAVETPEPVAKKQRVTESNQLFGDDEEGEDNGDDEMWGIVGDDDEYLE
;
A
#
# COMPACT_ATOMS: atom_id res chain seq x y z
N MET A 1 47.47 -17.95 -9.59
CA MET A 1 48.01 -19.33 -9.74
C MET A 1 46.92 -20.41 -9.68
N VAL A 2 46.22 -20.65 -8.55
CA VAL A 2 45.16 -21.70 -8.51
C VAL A 2 43.97 -21.35 -9.40
N LEU A 3 43.64 -20.09 -9.51
CA LEU A 3 42.48 -19.58 -10.27
C LEU A 3 42.75 -19.49 -11.78
N GLU A 4 43.98 -19.15 -12.20
CA GLU A 4 44.40 -19.18 -13.60
C GLU A 4 44.47 -20.61 -14.14
N ASN A 5 44.90 -21.55 -13.30
CA ASN A 5 44.87 -22.98 -13.64
C ASN A 5 43.45 -23.51 -13.82
N LEU A 6 42.43 -22.92 -13.17
CA LEU A 6 41.04 -23.35 -13.29
C LEU A 6 40.46 -22.99 -14.66
N VAL A 7 40.79 -21.82 -15.22
CA VAL A 7 40.34 -21.38 -16.55
C VAL A 7 41.13 -22.07 -17.66
N THR A 8 42.42 -22.34 -17.45
CA THR A 8 43.30 -22.95 -18.47
C THR A 8 43.25 -24.48 -18.46
N THR A 9 42.98 -25.11 -17.32
CA THR A 9 42.98 -26.58 -17.16
C THR A 9 41.60 -27.20 -17.47
N ILE A 10 40.54 -26.45 -17.28
CA ILE A 10 39.19 -26.88 -17.67
C ILE A 10 38.93 -26.33 -19.06
N GLY A 11 39.22 -27.10 -20.08
CA GLY A 11 38.90 -26.73 -21.47
C GLY A 11 37.44 -26.25 -21.61
N LYS A 12 37.20 -25.26 -22.46
CA LYS A 12 35.89 -24.56 -22.60
C LYS A 12 34.65 -25.46 -22.59
N PRO A 13 34.59 -26.65 -23.18
CA PRO A 13 33.46 -27.57 -23.11
C PRO A 13 33.22 -28.17 -21.70
N LYS A 14 34.27 -28.36 -20.91
CA LYS A 14 34.22 -28.97 -19.56
C LYS A 14 33.86 -27.95 -18.49
N LEU A 15 33.94 -26.64 -18.75
CA LEU A 15 33.59 -25.60 -17.79
C LEU A 15 32.09 -25.66 -17.44
N GLY A 16 31.24 -25.87 -18.45
CA GLY A 16 29.80 -26.04 -18.22
C GLY A 16 29.48 -27.20 -17.25
N ASP A 17 30.15 -28.35 -17.41
CA ASP A 17 29.95 -29.50 -16.52
C ASP A 17 30.50 -29.24 -15.11
N TYR A 18 31.63 -28.55 -15.01
CA TYR A 18 32.22 -28.18 -13.73
C TYR A 18 31.31 -27.28 -12.90
N ILE A 19 30.74 -26.22 -13.50
CA ILE A 19 29.83 -25.30 -12.80
C ILE A 19 28.43 -25.87 -12.58
N SER A 20 28.12 -27.00 -13.17
CA SER A 20 26.85 -27.70 -12.99
C SER A 20 26.81 -28.62 -11.76
N ASN A 21 27.92 -28.74 -10.99
CA ASN A 21 27.94 -29.45 -9.74
C ASN A 21 28.10 -28.51 -8.54
N PRO A 22 27.68 -28.89 -7.32
CA PRO A 22 27.66 -27.99 -6.16
C PRO A 22 29.03 -27.40 -5.80
N LYS A 23 30.08 -28.22 -5.83
CA LYS A 23 31.44 -27.82 -5.45
C LYS A 23 32.05 -26.88 -6.52
N GLY A 24 31.95 -27.25 -7.77
CA GLY A 24 32.47 -26.45 -8.89
C GLY A 24 31.75 -25.10 -9.01
N SER A 25 30.43 -25.09 -8.86
CA SER A 25 29.63 -23.86 -8.83
C SER A 25 30.10 -22.90 -7.75
N ARG A 26 30.22 -23.36 -6.49
CA ARG A 26 30.68 -22.51 -5.37
C ARG A 26 32.09 -21.98 -5.60
N GLN A 27 33.02 -22.82 -6.06
CA GLN A 27 34.38 -22.40 -6.33
C GLN A 27 34.45 -21.37 -7.45
N PHE A 28 33.68 -21.56 -8.52
CA PHE A 28 33.65 -20.63 -9.63
C PHE A 28 32.96 -19.29 -9.28
N GLN A 29 31.93 -19.32 -8.47
CA GLN A 29 31.29 -18.11 -7.95
C GLN A 29 32.26 -17.28 -7.08
N GLN A 30 33.06 -17.93 -6.23
CA GLN A 30 34.13 -17.25 -5.47
C GLN A 30 35.21 -16.67 -6.41
N PHE A 31 35.61 -17.41 -7.44
CA PHE A 31 36.54 -16.92 -8.47
C PHE A 31 36.03 -15.63 -9.12
N ILE A 32 34.74 -15.59 -9.52
CA ILE A 32 34.13 -14.41 -10.11
C ILE A 32 34.06 -13.25 -9.10
N LYS A 33 33.71 -13.53 -7.85
CA LYS A 33 33.60 -12.49 -6.81
C LYS A 33 34.98 -11.84 -6.53
N LEU A 34 36.02 -12.63 -6.41
CA LEU A 34 37.36 -12.18 -6.00
C LEU A 34 38.29 -11.88 -7.18
N GLY A 35 37.94 -12.27 -8.40
CA GLY A 35 38.78 -12.17 -9.59
C GLY A 35 38.95 -10.72 -10.08
N SER A 36 40.05 -10.51 -10.84
CA SER A 36 40.31 -9.26 -11.56
C SER A 36 39.32 -9.02 -12.72
N LYS A 37 39.42 -7.85 -13.36
CA LYS A 37 38.67 -7.53 -14.58
C LYS A 37 38.89 -8.58 -15.68
N GLU A 38 40.14 -8.96 -15.90
CA GLU A 38 40.55 -9.95 -16.92
C GLU A 38 39.94 -11.33 -16.63
N HIS A 39 39.93 -11.77 -15.37
CA HIS A 39 39.30 -13.02 -14.94
C HIS A 39 37.78 -13.03 -15.21
N ARG A 40 37.09 -11.93 -14.92
CA ARG A 40 35.64 -11.81 -15.14
C ARG A 40 35.31 -11.80 -16.63
N ASN A 41 36.07 -11.03 -17.44
CA ASN A 41 35.88 -11.00 -18.89
C ASN A 41 36.16 -12.36 -19.51
N SER A 42 37.20 -13.07 -19.04
CA SER A 42 37.49 -14.44 -19.51
C SER A 42 36.34 -15.41 -19.18
N ALA A 43 35.71 -15.27 -18.02
CA ALA A 43 34.56 -16.08 -17.66
C ALA A 43 33.32 -15.76 -18.50
N VAL A 44 33.05 -14.48 -18.75
CA VAL A 44 31.98 -14.03 -19.69
C VAL A 44 32.20 -14.63 -21.09
N GLU A 45 33.39 -14.52 -21.65
CA GLU A 45 33.72 -15.07 -22.97
C GLU A 45 33.58 -16.60 -23.01
N ALA A 46 34.09 -17.30 -21.98
CA ALA A 46 34.04 -18.76 -21.92
C ALA A 46 32.63 -19.35 -21.86
N LEU A 47 31.69 -18.64 -21.19
CA LEU A 47 30.33 -19.11 -20.99
C LEU A 47 29.33 -18.53 -21.99
N SER A 48 29.69 -17.47 -22.73
CA SER A 48 28.76 -16.70 -23.59
C SER A 48 27.95 -17.55 -24.57
N LYS A 49 28.57 -18.55 -25.18
CA LYS A 49 27.92 -19.44 -26.19
C LYS A 49 27.07 -20.55 -25.56
N GLN A 50 27.20 -20.78 -24.27
CA GLN A 50 26.54 -21.88 -23.55
C GLN A 50 25.42 -21.38 -22.63
N VAL A 51 25.15 -20.07 -22.60
CA VAL A 51 24.20 -19.46 -21.67
C VAL A 51 22.83 -20.12 -21.71
N PRO A 52 22.18 -20.34 -22.87
CA PRO A 52 20.85 -20.94 -22.90
C PRO A 52 20.82 -22.36 -22.30
N ASP A 53 21.81 -23.20 -22.68
CA ASP A 53 21.92 -24.56 -22.17
C ASP A 53 22.18 -24.58 -20.65
N LEU A 54 23.11 -23.77 -20.17
CA LEU A 54 23.47 -23.69 -18.75
C LEU A 54 22.35 -23.12 -17.88
N ALA A 55 21.61 -22.13 -18.38
CA ALA A 55 20.47 -21.54 -17.69
C ALA A 55 19.31 -22.52 -17.47
N MET A 56 19.21 -23.54 -18.32
CA MET A 56 18.19 -24.59 -18.24
C MET A 56 18.67 -25.87 -17.56
N ARG A 57 19.98 -26.07 -17.44
CA ARG A 57 20.59 -27.36 -17.07
C ARG A 57 20.29 -27.76 -15.61
N ASN A 58 20.64 -26.94 -14.66
CA ASN A 58 20.33 -27.12 -13.24
C ASN A 58 20.57 -25.82 -12.43
N ILE A 59 20.18 -25.86 -11.14
CA ILE A 59 20.26 -24.69 -10.26
C ILE A 59 21.72 -24.20 -10.04
N TYR A 60 22.70 -25.07 -10.02
CA TYR A 60 24.10 -24.69 -9.78
C TYR A 60 24.70 -23.92 -10.96
N ALA A 61 24.43 -24.37 -12.18
CA ALA A 61 24.81 -23.66 -13.41
C ALA A 61 24.11 -22.29 -13.47
N LEU A 62 22.80 -22.24 -13.14
CA LEU A 62 22.01 -21.01 -13.12
C LEU A 62 22.60 -19.99 -12.14
N LEU A 63 22.83 -20.36 -10.87
CA LEU A 63 23.41 -19.47 -9.85
C LEU A 63 24.81 -18.96 -10.27
N THR A 64 25.60 -19.80 -10.93
CA THR A 64 26.89 -19.38 -11.47
C THR A 64 26.75 -18.36 -12.59
N LEU A 65 25.82 -18.58 -13.55
CA LEU A 65 25.52 -17.61 -14.60
C LEU A 65 25.06 -16.26 -14.05
N GLU A 66 24.19 -16.26 -13.06
CA GLU A 66 23.72 -15.03 -12.39
C GLU A 66 24.87 -14.23 -11.78
N LYS A 67 25.81 -14.91 -11.11
CA LYS A 67 27.02 -14.24 -10.56
C LYS A 67 27.92 -13.73 -11.69
N VAL A 68 28.13 -14.49 -12.76
CA VAL A 68 28.93 -14.04 -13.92
C VAL A 68 28.31 -12.79 -14.56
N VAL A 69 27.02 -12.76 -14.76
CA VAL A 69 26.29 -11.56 -15.26
C VAL A 69 26.46 -10.38 -14.32
N THR A 70 26.17 -10.57 -13.03
CA THR A 70 26.21 -9.49 -12.04
C THR A 70 27.60 -8.86 -11.92
N TYR A 71 28.65 -9.68 -11.79
CA TYR A 71 30.01 -9.17 -11.67
C TYR A 71 30.60 -8.73 -13.02
N GLY A 72 30.19 -9.35 -14.14
CA GLY A 72 30.56 -8.92 -15.47
C GLY A 72 30.02 -7.52 -15.79
N LEU A 73 28.75 -7.26 -15.50
CA LEU A 73 28.13 -5.94 -15.68
C LEU A 73 28.77 -4.87 -14.79
N LYS A 74 29.10 -5.20 -13.53
CA LYS A 74 29.82 -4.28 -12.64
C LYS A 74 31.24 -3.93 -13.14
N THR A 75 31.86 -4.85 -13.87
CA THR A 75 33.28 -4.74 -14.30
C THR A 75 33.42 -4.11 -15.68
N ASP A 76 32.63 -4.60 -16.65
CA ASP A 76 32.62 -4.13 -18.03
C ASP A 76 31.22 -4.38 -18.63
N GLU A 77 30.34 -3.38 -18.43
CA GLU A 77 28.94 -3.45 -18.87
C GLU A 77 28.82 -3.73 -20.36
N THR A 78 29.60 -2.99 -21.17
CA THR A 78 29.53 -3.09 -22.64
C THR A 78 29.96 -4.45 -23.11
N PHE A 79 31.10 -4.94 -22.64
CA PHE A 79 31.62 -6.25 -23.00
C PHE A 79 30.65 -7.38 -22.61
N THR A 80 30.16 -7.36 -21.39
CA THR A 80 29.22 -8.38 -20.88
C THR A 80 27.90 -8.34 -21.66
N THR A 81 27.38 -7.14 -21.93
CA THR A 81 26.15 -6.98 -22.70
C THR A 81 26.28 -7.50 -24.11
N ASP A 82 27.33 -7.11 -24.82
CA ASP A 82 27.52 -7.51 -26.25
C ASP A 82 27.83 -8.99 -26.39
N ARG A 83 28.66 -9.56 -25.52
CA ARG A 83 29.11 -10.95 -25.62
C ARG A 83 28.12 -11.98 -25.08
N MET A 84 27.42 -11.65 -23.98
CA MET A 84 26.61 -12.61 -23.24
C MET A 84 25.12 -12.31 -23.28
N LEU A 85 24.70 -11.06 -23.06
CA LEU A 85 23.29 -10.74 -22.87
C LEU A 85 22.53 -10.48 -24.16
N LYS A 86 23.12 -9.73 -25.10
CA LYS A 86 22.48 -9.44 -26.38
C LYS A 86 22.04 -10.72 -27.12
N PRO A 87 22.89 -11.73 -27.32
CA PRO A 87 22.48 -12.96 -28.01
C PRO A 87 21.31 -13.67 -27.32
N VAL A 88 21.23 -13.60 -25.97
CA VAL A 88 20.18 -14.23 -25.17
C VAL A 88 18.88 -13.43 -25.22
N MET A 89 18.94 -12.10 -25.21
CA MET A 89 17.77 -11.24 -25.05
C MET A 89 17.17 -10.75 -26.37
N THR A 90 17.86 -10.92 -27.50
CA THR A 90 17.39 -10.44 -28.80
C THR A 90 17.11 -11.55 -29.83
N GLU A 91 17.49 -12.78 -29.53
CA GLU A 91 17.19 -13.91 -30.40
C GLU A 91 15.90 -14.61 -29.97
N ARG A 92 14.85 -14.51 -30.77
CA ARG A 92 13.50 -15.04 -30.47
C ARG A 92 13.53 -16.50 -30.01
N LYS A 93 14.22 -17.36 -30.76
CA LYS A 93 14.28 -18.79 -30.42
C LYS A 93 14.85 -19.04 -29.02
N VAL A 94 15.88 -18.28 -28.64
CA VAL A 94 16.52 -18.40 -27.32
C VAL A 94 15.58 -17.87 -26.21
N VAL A 95 14.96 -16.72 -26.44
CA VAL A 95 13.99 -16.15 -25.49
C VAL A 95 12.82 -17.10 -25.26
N GLU A 96 12.21 -17.64 -26.30
CA GLU A 96 11.09 -18.59 -26.20
C GLU A 96 11.48 -19.91 -25.49
N GLN A 97 12.68 -20.44 -25.78
CA GLN A 97 13.18 -21.64 -25.08
C GLN A 97 13.36 -21.39 -23.58
N LEU A 98 13.97 -20.27 -23.21
CA LEU A 98 14.19 -19.92 -21.83
C LEU A 98 12.89 -19.57 -21.10
N LEU A 99 11.97 -18.83 -21.74
CA LEU A 99 10.72 -18.36 -21.17
C LEU A 99 9.86 -19.51 -20.65
N PHE A 100 9.74 -20.58 -21.42
CA PHE A 100 8.91 -21.73 -21.07
C PHE A 100 9.69 -22.86 -20.39
N HIS A 101 10.87 -22.58 -19.87
CA HIS A 101 11.64 -23.49 -19.04
C HIS A 101 11.75 -22.97 -17.61
N ARG A 102 11.43 -23.79 -16.59
CA ARG A 102 11.35 -23.36 -15.18
C ARG A 102 12.58 -22.58 -14.70
N LEU A 103 13.79 -23.08 -14.96
CA LEU A 103 15.04 -22.38 -14.61
C LEU A 103 15.39 -21.26 -15.61
N GLY A 104 15.19 -21.50 -16.90
CA GLY A 104 15.45 -20.50 -17.94
C GLY A 104 14.63 -19.23 -17.75
N CYS A 105 13.35 -19.35 -17.36
CA CYS A 105 12.51 -18.20 -17.06
C CYS A 105 13.00 -17.42 -15.83
N LYS A 106 13.49 -18.11 -14.78
CA LYS A 106 14.13 -17.43 -13.63
C LYS A 106 15.33 -16.60 -14.07
N PHE A 107 16.16 -17.15 -14.98
CA PHE A 107 17.28 -16.40 -15.54
C PHE A 107 16.83 -15.16 -16.33
N LEU A 108 15.87 -15.31 -17.25
CA LEU A 108 15.31 -14.16 -17.99
C LEU A 108 14.70 -13.11 -17.04
N ASN A 109 14.00 -13.54 -15.99
CA ASN A 109 13.45 -12.65 -14.97
C ASN A 109 14.57 -11.86 -14.25
N LYS A 110 15.66 -12.53 -13.89
CA LYS A 110 16.84 -11.88 -13.30
C LYS A 110 17.46 -10.84 -14.24
N LEU A 111 17.56 -11.13 -15.53
CA LEU A 111 18.03 -10.16 -16.53
C LEU A 111 17.04 -8.99 -16.68
N TYR A 112 15.74 -9.27 -16.72
CA TYR A 112 14.70 -8.24 -16.82
C TYR A 112 14.76 -7.26 -15.65
N LEU A 113 14.99 -7.74 -14.44
CA LEU A 113 15.05 -6.92 -13.23
C LEU A 113 16.40 -6.24 -13.02
N HIS A 114 17.47 -6.71 -13.64
CA HIS A 114 18.81 -6.20 -13.35
C HIS A 114 18.95 -4.70 -13.66
N PRO A 115 19.36 -3.85 -12.69
CA PRO A 115 19.37 -2.40 -12.86
C PRO A 115 20.34 -1.90 -13.93
N SER A 116 21.50 -2.56 -14.11
CA SER A 116 22.52 -2.18 -15.10
C SER A 116 22.15 -2.58 -16.53
N ILE A 117 21.10 -3.35 -16.77
CA ILE A 117 20.69 -3.68 -18.15
C ILE A 117 19.84 -2.55 -18.72
N LYS A 118 20.25 -2.02 -19.87
CA LYS A 118 19.61 -0.86 -20.50
C LYS A 118 18.12 -1.12 -20.80
N PRO A 119 17.24 -0.15 -20.52
CA PRO A 119 15.79 -0.29 -20.77
C PRO A 119 15.45 -0.68 -22.22
N ALA A 120 16.22 -0.22 -23.19
CA ALA A 120 16.03 -0.57 -24.60
C ALA A 120 16.17 -2.08 -24.86
N LEU A 121 17.18 -2.74 -24.26
CA LEU A 121 17.38 -4.19 -24.39
C LEU A 121 16.27 -4.98 -23.68
N LYS A 122 15.84 -4.54 -22.50
CA LYS A 122 14.67 -5.12 -21.81
C LYS A 122 13.39 -5.00 -22.65
N LYS A 123 13.16 -3.83 -23.24
CA LYS A 123 12.02 -3.59 -24.15
C LYS A 123 12.07 -4.51 -25.37
N GLN A 124 13.24 -4.67 -25.97
CA GLN A 124 13.42 -5.57 -27.11
C GLN A 124 13.13 -7.03 -26.73
N MET A 125 13.66 -7.51 -25.60
CA MET A 125 13.34 -8.85 -25.10
C MET A 125 11.84 -9.01 -24.88
N MET A 126 11.17 -8.03 -24.24
CA MET A 126 9.74 -8.08 -24.01
C MET A 126 8.93 -8.08 -25.30
N SER A 127 9.34 -7.36 -26.34
CA SER A 127 8.63 -7.42 -27.62
C SER A 127 8.64 -8.83 -28.23
N LEU A 128 9.71 -9.60 -28.04
CA LEU A 128 9.77 -10.99 -28.47
C LEU A 128 8.84 -11.92 -27.69
N VAL A 129 8.58 -11.59 -26.41
CA VAL A 129 7.63 -12.33 -25.57
C VAL A 129 6.18 -12.00 -25.92
N LEU A 130 5.89 -10.72 -26.16
CA LEU A 130 4.53 -10.19 -26.30
C LEU A 130 3.96 -10.29 -27.71
N VAL A 131 4.82 -10.25 -28.75
CA VAL A 131 4.40 -10.24 -30.15
C VAL A 131 4.65 -11.60 -30.77
N PRO A 132 3.64 -12.30 -31.26
CA PRO A 132 3.83 -13.58 -31.93
C PRO A 132 4.60 -13.41 -33.25
N ARG A 133 5.39 -14.42 -33.59
CA ARG A 133 6.16 -14.43 -34.85
C ARG A 133 5.28 -14.24 -36.09
N THR A 134 4.06 -14.75 -36.02
CA THR A 134 3.06 -14.63 -37.08
C THR A 134 2.60 -13.20 -37.33
N VAL A 135 2.56 -12.36 -36.31
CA VAL A 135 2.22 -10.93 -36.41
C VAL A 135 3.38 -10.16 -37.05
N GLU A 136 4.62 -10.46 -36.68
CA GLU A 136 5.82 -9.86 -37.33
C GLU A 136 5.87 -10.14 -38.82
N LEU A 137 5.44 -11.33 -39.25
CA LEU A 137 5.54 -11.78 -40.64
C LEU A 137 4.34 -11.41 -41.51
N LEU A 138 3.14 -11.35 -40.93
CA LEU A 138 1.86 -11.28 -41.65
C LEU A 138 1.01 -10.04 -41.30
N GLY A 139 1.52 -9.12 -40.50
CA GLY A 139 0.81 -7.94 -40.02
C GLY A 139 -0.08 -8.22 -38.79
N GLU A 140 -0.54 -7.15 -38.19
CA GLU A 140 -1.33 -7.18 -36.95
C GLU A 140 -2.71 -7.81 -37.17
N SER A 141 -3.05 -8.78 -36.32
CA SER A 141 -4.39 -9.36 -36.20
C SER A 141 -4.71 -9.56 -34.72
N ALA A 142 -5.79 -8.96 -34.27
CA ALA A 142 -6.26 -9.09 -32.89
C ALA A 142 -6.46 -10.57 -32.48
N ASP A 143 -7.02 -11.38 -33.37
CA ASP A 143 -7.24 -12.81 -33.11
C ASP A 143 -5.95 -13.60 -32.90
N LYS A 144 -4.93 -13.31 -33.68
CA LYS A 144 -3.61 -13.97 -33.52
C LYS A 144 -2.92 -13.56 -32.25
N GLN A 145 -3.02 -12.30 -31.89
CA GLN A 145 -2.46 -11.78 -30.63
C GLN A 145 -3.22 -12.33 -29.42
N ARG A 146 -4.54 -12.41 -29.48
CA ARG A 146 -5.37 -13.07 -28.49
C ARG A 146 -4.94 -14.52 -28.27
N ALA A 147 -4.88 -15.30 -29.33
CA ALA A 147 -4.46 -16.71 -29.27
C ALA A 147 -3.05 -16.86 -28.68
N HIS A 148 -2.13 -15.97 -29.03
CA HIS A 148 -0.77 -15.97 -28.48
C HIS A 148 -0.76 -15.72 -26.97
N TYR A 149 -1.52 -14.74 -26.46
CA TYR A 149 -1.59 -14.48 -25.03
C TYR A 149 -2.20 -15.66 -24.28
N ILE A 150 -3.30 -16.23 -24.78
CA ILE A 150 -3.95 -17.41 -24.18
C ILE A 150 -2.97 -18.58 -24.08
N GLU A 151 -2.30 -18.92 -25.20
CA GLU A 151 -1.33 -20.01 -25.24
C GLU A 151 -0.14 -19.75 -24.31
N SER A 152 0.38 -18.53 -24.31
CA SER A 152 1.53 -18.15 -23.48
C SER A 152 1.19 -18.20 -21.99
N ILE A 153 0.04 -17.65 -21.60
CA ILE A 153 -0.45 -17.68 -20.21
C ILE A 153 -0.66 -19.13 -19.78
N LYS A 154 -1.34 -19.95 -20.57
CA LYS A 154 -1.53 -21.36 -20.27
C LYS A 154 -0.21 -22.07 -20.01
N LYS A 155 0.79 -21.90 -20.89
CA LYS A 155 2.13 -22.48 -20.68
C LYS A 155 2.81 -21.99 -19.40
N CYS A 156 2.61 -20.72 -19.03
CA CYS A 156 3.17 -20.17 -17.79
C CYS A 156 2.48 -20.75 -16.55
N VAL A 157 1.17 -20.93 -16.58
CA VAL A 157 0.41 -21.57 -15.50
C VAL A 157 0.82 -23.04 -15.35
N ASP A 158 0.79 -23.83 -16.45
CA ASP A 158 1.16 -25.24 -16.45
C ASP A 158 2.60 -25.50 -15.94
N LYS A 159 3.46 -24.50 -15.98
CA LYS A 159 4.87 -24.58 -15.56
C LYS A 159 5.15 -23.83 -14.23
N GLU A 160 4.12 -23.38 -13.53
CA GLU A 160 4.22 -22.69 -12.24
C GLU A 160 5.12 -21.44 -12.28
N LEU A 161 5.04 -20.64 -13.34
CA LEU A 161 5.88 -19.46 -13.55
C LEU A 161 5.24 -18.15 -13.06
N MET A 162 4.03 -18.22 -12.52
CA MET A 162 3.23 -17.03 -12.17
C MET A 162 3.86 -16.14 -11.08
N GLY A 163 4.84 -16.62 -10.33
CA GLY A 163 5.56 -15.82 -9.32
C GLY A 163 6.68 -14.93 -9.88
N LEU A 164 6.89 -14.89 -11.20
CA LEU A 164 7.98 -14.16 -11.83
C LEU A 164 7.51 -12.83 -12.44
N GLU A 165 8.19 -11.72 -12.15
CA GLU A 165 7.77 -10.38 -12.58
C GLU A 165 7.75 -10.21 -14.11
N LEU A 166 8.61 -10.91 -14.82
CA LEU A 166 8.57 -10.99 -16.28
C LEU A 166 7.22 -11.52 -16.78
N ILE A 167 6.67 -12.54 -16.11
CA ILE A 167 5.37 -13.11 -16.41
C ILE A 167 4.23 -12.16 -16.01
N HIS A 168 4.39 -11.44 -14.91
CA HIS A 168 3.42 -10.40 -14.53
C HIS A 168 3.27 -9.33 -15.62
N LYS A 169 4.38 -8.98 -16.29
CA LYS A 169 4.33 -8.07 -17.43
C LYS A 169 3.54 -8.66 -18.61
N LEU A 170 3.68 -9.95 -18.89
CA LEU A 170 2.88 -10.64 -19.90
C LEU A 170 1.38 -10.58 -19.54
N PHE A 171 1.02 -10.88 -18.28
CA PHE A 171 -0.36 -10.77 -17.82
C PHE A 171 -0.91 -9.35 -17.96
N ARG A 172 -0.14 -8.33 -17.55
CA ARG A 172 -0.54 -6.93 -17.69
C ARG A 172 -0.85 -6.57 -19.14
N GLU A 173 0.03 -6.90 -20.08
CA GLU A 173 -0.19 -6.60 -21.50
C GLU A 173 -1.40 -7.36 -22.05
N ALA A 174 -1.58 -8.63 -21.68
CA ALA A 174 -2.73 -9.42 -22.09
C ALA A 174 -4.07 -8.80 -21.63
N VAL A 175 -4.19 -8.41 -20.35
CA VAL A 175 -5.43 -7.81 -19.82
C VAL A 175 -5.61 -6.35 -20.21
N SER A 176 -4.59 -5.69 -20.76
CA SER A 176 -4.63 -4.31 -21.24
C SER A 176 -4.82 -4.22 -22.75
N ALA A 177 -4.81 -5.33 -23.46
CA ALA A 177 -4.99 -5.35 -24.90
C ALA A 177 -6.36 -4.72 -25.27
N GLU A 178 -6.42 -4.03 -26.38
CA GLU A 178 -7.61 -3.28 -26.81
C GLU A 178 -8.87 -4.16 -26.86
N PHE A 179 -8.73 -5.40 -27.37
CA PHE A 179 -9.81 -6.38 -27.42
C PHE A 179 -10.25 -6.89 -26.04
N ALA A 180 -9.40 -6.83 -25.00
CA ALA A 180 -9.76 -7.22 -23.65
C ALA A 180 -10.81 -6.28 -23.01
N SER A 181 -10.89 -5.03 -23.47
CA SER A 181 -11.88 -4.05 -23.00
C SER A 181 -13.27 -4.27 -23.60
N SER A 182 -13.35 -4.87 -24.78
CA SER A 182 -14.59 -5.13 -25.52
C SER A 182 -15.12 -6.57 -25.39
N ASP A 183 -14.27 -7.52 -24.99
CA ASP A 183 -14.60 -8.94 -24.90
C ASP A 183 -14.32 -9.51 -23.50
N GLU A 184 -15.37 -9.60 -22.69
CA GLU A 184 -15.28 -10.16 -21.33
C GLU A 184 -14.95 -11.65 -21.32
N SER A 185 -15.41 -12.39 -22.33
CA SER A 185 -15.14 -13.84 -22.40
C SER A 185 -13.66 -14.14 -22.46
N TYR A 186 -12.87 -13.22 -23.02
CA TYR A 186 -11.41 -13.31 -23.04
C TYR A 186 -10.78 -13.17 -21.63
N LEU A 187 -11.27 -12.21 -20.82
CA LEU A 187 -10.78 -12.06 -19.44
C LEU A 187 -11.24 -13.21 -18.56
N GLU A 188 -12.45 -13.73 -18.79
CA GLU A 188 -12.95 -14.92 -18.08
C GLU A 188 -12.16 -16.18 -18.44
N GLU A 189 -11.72 -16.33 -19.70
CA GLU A 189 -10.86 -17.41 -20.15
C GLU A 189 -9.49 -17.35 -19.46
N ILE A 190 -8.85 -16.17 -19.40
CA ILE A 190 -7.60 -15.98 -18.67
C ILE A 190 -7.79 -16.32 -17.18
N LEU A 191 -8.86 -15.79 -16.57
CA LEU A 191 -9.15 -16.05 -15.16
C LEU A 191 -9.35 -17.53 -14.89
N GLY A 192 -10.08 -18.23 -15.77
CA GLY A 192 -10.32 -19.68 -15.65
C GLY A 192 -9.02 -20.49 -15.64
N MET A 193 -8.00 -20.06 -16.38
CA MET A 193 -6.70 -20.72 -16.40
C MET A 193 -5.85 -20.45 -15.16
N CYS A 194 -5.95 -19.24 -14.56
CA CYS A 194 -4.99 -18.79 -13.54
C CYS A 194 -5.62 -18.51 -12.16
N ALA A 195 -6.89 -18.85 -11.94
CA ALA A 195 -7.63 -18.47 -10.74
C ALA A 195 -6.92 -18.87 -9.43
N ASP A 196 -6.38 -20.10 -9.36
CA ASP A 196 -5.70 -20.61 -8.17
C ASP A 196 -4.31 -19.99 -7.98
N GLY A 197 -3.71 -19.45 -9.04
CA GLY A 197 -2.40 -18.79 -9.01
C GLY A 197 -2.44 -17.26 -8.88
N LEU A 198 -3.62 -16.62 -8.85
CA LEU A 198 -3.75 -15.15 -8.76
C LEU A 198 -2.94 -14.52 -7.62
N PRO A 199 -2.85 -15.10 -6.41
CA PRO A 199 -2.04 -14.54 -5.33
C PRO A 199 -0.56 -14.35 -5.69
N HIS A 200 0.00 -15.19 -6.56
CA HIS A 200 1.39 -15.08 -6.99
C HIS A 200 1.67 -13.82 -7.81
N LEU A 201 0.65 -13.30 -8.53
CA LEU A 201 0.76 -12.06 -9.29
C LEU A 201 0.88 -10.82 -8.40
N LEU A 202 0.49 -10.89 -7.12
CA LEU A 202 0.49 -9.74 -6.22
C LEU A 202 1.88 -9.26 -5.80
N SER A 203 2.95 -9.98 -6.13
CA SER A 203 4.31 -9.59 -5.77
C SER A 203 4.87 -8.41 -6.59
N SER A 204 4.18 -7.97 -7.65
CA SER A 204 4.58 -6.81 -8.44
C SER A 204 3.41 -5.90 -8.82
N ARG A 205 3.71 -4.65 -9.20
CA ARG A 205 2.71 -3.69 -9.66
C ARG A 205 2.03 -4.12 -10.97
N ASP A 206 2.77 -4.74 -11.89
CA ASP A 206 2.22 -5.27 -13.15
C ASP A 206 1.26 -6.43 -12.90
N GLY A 207 1.63 -7.35 -12.00
CA GLY A 207 0.76 -8.46 -11.61
C GLY A 207 -0.48 -8.00 -10.85
N THR A 208 -0.33 -7.06 -9.90
CA THR A 208 -1.48 -6.47 -9.19
C THR A 208 -2.45 -5.78 -10.15
N PHE A 209 -1.95 -5.07 -11.16
CA PHE A 209 -2.78 -4.49 -12.22
C PHE A 209 -3.63 -5.57 -12.91
N ALA A 210 -3.01 -6.70 -13.28
CA ALA A 210 -3.74 -7.81 -13.89
C ALA A 210 -4.81 -8.39 -12.96
N VAL A 211 -4.47 -8.61 -11.67
CA VAL A 211 -5.43 -9.09 -10.66
C VAL A 211 -6.62 -8.15 -10.52
N VAL A 212 -6.42 -6.83 -10.48
CA VAL A 212 -7.51 -5.85 -10.39
C VAL A 212 -8.47 -5.95 -11.58
N LYS A 213 -7.95 -6.12 -12.80
CA LYS A 213 -8.77 -6.32 -14.00
C LYS A 213 -9.53 -7.65 -13.94
N LEU A 214 -8.87 -8.75 -13.61
CA LEU A 214 -9.46 -10.08 -13.54
C LEU A 214 -10.51 -10.20 -12.41
N LEU A 215 -10.32 -9.54 -11.25
CA LEU A 215 -11.34 -9.49 -10.20
C LEU A 215 -12.64 -8.81 -10.66
N GLY A 216 -12.59 -7.95 -11.68
CA GLY A 216 -13.77 -7.33 -12.27
C GLY A 216 -14.71 -8.31 -12.94
N VAL A 217 -14.20 -9.39 -13.53
CA VAL A 217 -14.97 -10.45 -14.21
C VAL A 217 -15.08 -11.73 -13.35
N ALA A 218 -14.45 -11.75 -12.17
CA ALA A 218 -14.43 -12.92 -11.31
C ALA A 218 -15.81 -13.25 -10.74
N SER A 219 -16.22 -14.51 -10.84
CA SER A 219 -17.44 -15.00 -10.19
C SER A 219 -17.33 -15.00 -8.66
N ALA A 220 -18.45 -15.11 -7.96
CA ALA A 220 -18.46 -15.22 -6.50
C ALA A 220 -17.59 -16.39 -5.98
N LYS A 221 -17.53 -17.51 -6.72
CA LYS A 221 -16.70 -18.67 -6.40
C LYS A 221 -15.21 -18.33 -6.50
N HIS A 222 -14.78 -17.65 -7.57
CA HIS A 222 -13.39 -17.23 -7.76
C HIS A 222 -12.96 -16.26 -6.66
N LYS A 223 -13.78 -15.25 -6.34
CA LYS A 223 -13.50 -14.29 -5.25
C LYS A 223 -13.40 -14.99 -3.89
N LYS A 224 -14.28 -15.95 -3.60
CA LYS A 224 -14.24 -16.74 -2.36
C LYS A 224 -12.94 -17.57 -2.26
N ASN A 225 -12.51 -18.20 -3.35
CA ASN A 225 -11.24 -18.93 -3.38
C ASN A 225 -10.05 -17.97 -3.18
N PHE A 226 -10.03 -16.86 -3.90
CA PHE A 226 -8.99 -15.85 -3.75
C PHE A 226 -8.87 -15.32 -2.32
N ILE A 227 -10.00 -15.06 -1.63
CA ILE A 227 -10.02 -14.69 -0.21
C ILE A 227 -9.42 -15.80 0.67
N LYS A 228 -9.71 -17.06 0.38
CA LYS A 228 -9.16 -18.19 1.16
C LYS A 228 -7.65 -18.31 1.02
N GLU A 229 -7.11 -18.18 -0.20
CA GLU A 229 -5.67 -18.25 -0.48
C GLU A 229 -4.88 -17.08 0.14
N LEU A 230 -5.55 -15.95 0.35
CA LEU A 230 -4.96 -14.77 0.97
C LEU A 230 -5.18 -14.69 2.49
N LYS A 231 -5.83 -15.70 3.08
CA LYS A 231 -6.08 -15.73 4.53
C LYS A 231 -4.76 -15.58 5.32
N GLY A 232 -4.76 -14.71 6.30
CA GLY A 232 -3.57 -14.36 7.10
C GLY A 232 -2.67 -13.29 6.49
N LYS A 233 -2.99 -12.78 5.27
CA LYS A 233 -2.15 -11.81 4.55
C LYS A 233 -2.80 -10.43 4.40
N PHE A 234 -4.06 -10.23 4.74
CA PHE A 234 -4.79 -8.98 4.46
C PHE A 234 -4.23 -7.79 5.21
N PHE A 235 -3.72 -7.98 6.43
CA PHE A 235 -3.06 -6.92 7.18
C PHE A 235 -1.81 -6.41 6.47
N GLU A 236 -0.93 -7.30 6.03
CA GLU A 236 0.28 -6.93 5.27
C GLU A 236 -0.07 -6.34 3.90
N MET A 237 -1.11 -6.86 3.24
CA MET A 237 -1.61 -6.29 2.00
C MET A 237 -2.07 -4.85 2.16
N ALA A 238 -2.74 -4.52 3.25
CA ALA A 238 -3.21 -3.16 3.53
C ALA A 238 -2.05 -2.16 3.68
N LYS A 239 -0.92 -2.59 4.25
CA LYS A 239 0.29 -1.77 4.46
C LYS A 239 1.17 -1.65 3.22
N ASN A 240 1.04 -2.54 2.27
CA ASN A 240 1.85 -2.53 1.06
C ASN A 240 1.16 -1.77 -0.08
N SER A 241 1.80 -0.72 -0.59
CA SER A 241 1.25 0.16 -1.63
C SER A 241 0.94 -0.52 -2.97
N VAL A 242 1.48 -1.71 -3.21
CA VAL A 242 1.20 -2.50 -4.42
C VAL A 242 -0.04 -3.36 -4.21
N THR A 243 -0.03 -4.20 -3.17
CA THR A 243 -1.10 -5.18 -2.92
C THR A 243 -2.38 -4.56 -2.37
N MET A 244 -2.29 -3.41 -1.71
CA MET A 244 -3.44 -2.64 -1.21
C MET A 244 -4.45 -2.36 -2.32
N VAL A 245 -4.01 -2.10 -3.55
CA VAL A 245 -4.92 -1.82 -4.69
C VAL A 245 -5.82 -3.02 -5.00
N ALA A 246 -5.27 -4.24 -4.94
CA ALA A 246 -6.06 -5.47 -5.09
C ALA A 246 -7.05 -5.67 -3.92
N LEU A 247 -6.67 -5.27 -2.70
CA LEU A 247 -7.56 -5.29 -1.54
C LEU A 247 -8.75 -4.34 -1.74
N LEU A 248 -8.52 -3.09 -2.19
CA LEU A 248 -9.61 -2.14 -2.51
C LEU A 248 -10.56 -2.73 -3.57
N ARG A 249 -9.99 -3.34 -4.63
CA ARG A 249 -10.79 -3.98 -5.67
C ARG A 249 -11.60 -5.15 -5.15
N LEU A 250 -11.04 -5.97 -4.27
CA LEU A 250 -11.73 -7.08 -3.64
C LEU A 250 -12.92 -6.60 -2.81
N LEU A 251 -12.73 -5.57 -1.98
CA LEU A 251 -13.81 -4.93 -1.20
C LEU A 251 -14.91 -4.39 -2.11
N GLN A 252 -14.56 -3.75 -3.22
CA GLN A 252 -15.51 -3.18 -4.18
C GLN A 252 -16.35 -4.26 -4.88
N THR A 253 -15.73 -5.38 -5.28
CA THR A 253 -16.36 -6.37 -6.16
C THR A 253 -17.02 -7.54 -5.44
N THR A 254 -16.74 -7.76 -4.15
CA THR A 254 -17.28 -8.90 -3.40
C THR A 254 -18.63 -8.56 -2.78
N ASP A 255 -19.69 -9.27 -3.21
CA ASP A 255 -21.06 -9.07 -2.70
C ASP A 255 -21.33 -9.79 -1.37
N ASP A 256 -20.53 -10.83 -1.03
CA ASP A 256 -20.60 -11.52 0.25
C ASP A 256 -19.89 -10.74 1.36
N THR A 257 -20.58 -9.75 1.92
CA THR A 257 -20.07 -8.90 3.00
C THR A 257 -19.90 -9.66 4.33
N VAL A 258 -20.55 -10.81 4.49
CA VAL A 258 -20.33 -11.69 5.66
C VAL A 258 -18.95 -12.34 5.55
N LEU A 259 -18.60 -12.84 4.37
CA LEU A 259 -17.27 -13.38 4.10
C LEU A 259 -16.19 -12.31 4.25
N VAL A 260 -16.40 -11.11 3.68
CA VAL A 260 -15.49 -9.95 3.85
C VAL A 260 -15.28 -9.64 5.33
N GLY A 261 -16.37 -9.56 6.12
CA GLY A 261 -16.28 -9.30 7.55
C GLY A 261 -15.46 -10.34 8.30
N LYS A 262 -15.73 -11.63 8.06
CA LYS A 262 -15.08 -12.74 8.78
C LYS A 262 -13.62 -12.98 8.38
N SER A 263 -13.28 -12.76 7.13
CA SER A 263 -11.96 -13.07 6.60
C SER A 263 -11.07 -11.83 6.48
N VAL A 264 -11.58 -10.74 5.90
CA VAL A 264 -10.78 -9.54 5.64
C VAL A 264 -10.78 -8.61 6.86
N LEU A 265 -11.95 -8.14 7.30
CA LEU A 265 -12.02 -7.15 8.39
C LEU A 265 -11.48 -7.71 9.71
N ASN A 266 -11.73 -8.96 10.04
CA ASN A 266 -11.18 -9.56 11.26
C ASN A 266 -9.65 -9.55 11.29
N GLU A 267 -8.99 -9.70 10.13
CA GLU A 267 -7.53 -9.60 10.06
C GLU A 267 -7.02 -8.16 10.16
N LEU A 268 -7.77 -7.20 9.59
CA LEU A 268 -7.42 -5.77 9.68
C LEU A 268 -7.64 -5.22 11.09
N VAL A 269 -8.66 -5.68 11.80
CA VAL A 269 -8.97 -5.23 13.16
C VAL A 269 -8.05 -5.89 14.19
N GLY A 270 -7.80 -7.21 14.06
CA GLY A 270 -7.07 -7.99 15.05
C GLY A 270 -7.90 -8.30 16.29
N SER A 271 -7.35 -9.06 17.24
CA SER A 271 -8.03 -9.48 18.47
C SER A 271 -8.17 -8.34 19.47
N ASP A 272 -7.16 -7.51 19.62
CA ASP A 272 -7.04 -6.46 20.64
C ASP A 272 -7.00 -5.05 20.03
N TYR A 273 -7.47 -4.91 18.80
CA TYR A 273 -7.48 -3.66 18.00
C TYR A 273 -6.09 -3.08 17.69
N ASP A 274 -5.00 -3.71 18.10
CA ASP A 274 -3.63 -3.22 17.86
C ASP A 274 -3.32 -3.11 16.36
N LYS A 275 -3.75 -4.09 15.56
CA LYS A 275 -3.61 -4.05 14.11
C LYS A 275 -4.37 -2.87 13.50
N LEU A 276 -5.59 -2.63 13.96
CA LEU A 276 -6.39 -1.50 13.48
C LEU A 276 -5.74 -0.16 13.87
N LYS A 277 -5.22 -0.04 15.11
CA LYS A 277 -4.43 1.13 15.53
C LYS A 277 -3.23 1.33 14.59
N GLU A 278 -2.45 0.29 14.34
CA GLU A 278 -1.29 0.36 13.45
C GLU A 278 -1.69 0.84 12.04
N LEU A 279 -2.77 0.30 11.47
CA LEU A 279 -3.27 0.74 10.16
C LEU A 279 -3.69 2.21 10.14
N VAL A 280 -4.36 2.69 11.19
CA VAL A 280 -4.79 4.10 11.31
C VAL A 280 -3.60 5.06 11.24
N PHE A 281 -2.46 4.69 11.81
CA PHE A 281 -1.24 5.49 11.82
C PHE A 281 -0.30 5.21 10.64
N ASP A 282 -0.55 4.16 9.85
CA ASP A 282 0.26 3.84 8.66
C ASP A 282 -0.21 4.63 7.43
N LYS A 283 0.74 5.17 6.68
CA LYS A 283 0.46 5.99 5.47
C LYS A 283 -0.35 5.23 4.42
N THR A 284 -0.07 3.96 4.21
CA THR A 284 -0.76 3.10 3.24
C THR A 284 -1.93 2.37 3.91
N GLY A 285 -1.70 1.84 5.11
CA GLY A 285 -2.65 1.03 5.85
C GLY A 285 -3.98 1.70 6.16
N ARG A 286 -3.99 3.04 6.33
CA ARG A 286 -5.23 3.80 6.52
C ARG A 286 -6.11 3.84 5.25
N ILE A 287 -5.54 3.63 4.06
CA ILE A 287 -6.26 3.80 2.78
C ILE A 287 -7.45 2.85 2.66
N PRO A 288 -7.35 1.53 2.95
CA PRO A 288 -8.52 0.66 2.95
C PRO A 288 -9.60 1.09 3.94
N ILE A 289 -9.22 1.62 5.11
CA ILE A 289 -10.17 2.14 6.11
C ILE A 289 -10.91 3.35 5.54
N LEU A 290 -10.19 4.32 4.99
CA LEU A 290 -10.78 5.50 4.35
C LEU A 290 -11.69 5.12 3.18
N TYR A 291 -11.28 4.14 2.37
CA TYR A 291 -12.08 3.65 1.25
C TYR A 291 -13.42 3.03 1.69
N ILE A 292 -13.41 2.29 2.81
CA ILE A 292 -14.64 1.74 3.40
C ILE A 292 -15.53 2.87 3.94
N LEU A 293 -14.96 3.83 4.67
CA LEU A 293 -15.70 4.98 5.21
C LEU A 293 -16.26 5.90 4.10
N ASP A 294 -15.54 6.04 2.99
CA ASP A 294 -15.98 6.79 1.79
C ASP A 294 -17.05 6.05 0.95
N GLY A 295 -17.57 4.92 1.41
CA GLY A 295 -18.65 4.18 0.74
C GLY A 295 -18.18 3.23 -0.36
N LEU A 296 -16.95 2.76 -0.32
CA LEU A 296 -16.27 1.97 -1.35
C LEU A 296 -16.11 2.75 -2.67
N GLU A 297 -16.02 4.07 -2.57
CA GLU A 297 -15.79 5.01 -3.67
C GLU A 297 -14.59 5.91 -3.38
N PHE A 298 -14.11 6.63 -4.39
CA PHE A 298 -13.00 7.57 -4.23
C PHE A 298 -13.50 9.01 -4.08
N ASN A 299 -14.36 9.25 -3.11
CA ASN A 299 -15.06 10.54 -2.96
C ASN A 299 -14.11 11.71 -2.72
N THR A 300 -13.01 11.51 -2.00
CA THR A 300 -12.10 12.61 -1.68
C THR A 300 -10.92 12.74 -2.63
N GLY A 301 -10.53 11.69 -3.34
CA GLY A 301 -9.37 11.69 -4.25
C GLY A 301 -8.01 12.03 -3.61
N ARG A 302 -8.03 12.62 -2.41
CA ARG A 302 -6.88 13.23 -1.73
C ARG A 302 -5.85 12.20 -1.26
N TYR A 303 -6.32 11.01 -0.87
CA TYR A 303 -5.49 9.98 -0.24
C TYR A 303 -5.01 8.92 -1.22
N TYR A 304 -5.57 8.89 -2.43
CA TYR A 304 -5.38 7.82 -3.38
C TYR A 304 -4.41 8.22 -4.48
N TYR A 305 -3.52 7.30 -4.84
CA TYR A 305 -2.66 7.46 -6.01
C TYR A 305 -3.52 7.47 -7.28
N ALA A 306 -3.40 8.52 -8.08
CA ALA A 306 -4.30 8.74 -9.23
C ALA A 306 -4.38 7.57 -10.23
N PRO A 307 -3.26 6.91 -10.63
CA PRO A 307 -3.32 5.75 -11.51
C PRO A 307 -4.05 4.55 -10.90
N ASP A 308 -3.94 4.31 -9.59
CA ASP A 308 -4.62 3.20 -8.91
C ASP A 308 -6.12 3.47 -8.82
N ARG A 309 -6.50 4.72 -8.52
CA ARG A 309 -7.90 5.17 -8.56
C ARG A 309 -8.50 5.01 -9.95
N GLN A 310 -7.80 5.47 -10.98
CA GLN A 310 -8.23 5.34 -12.37
C GLN A 310 -8.43 3.86 -12.75
N LEU A 311 -7.48 2.99 -12.42
CA LEU A 311 -7.57 1.56 -12.69
C LEU A 311 -8.82 0.90 -12.07
N ILE A 312 -9.14 1.22 -10.81
CA ILE A 312 -10.32 0.66 -10.13
C ILE A 312 -11.61 1.26 -10.70
N SER A 313 -11.65 2.58 -10.98
CA SER A 313 -12.83 3.27 -11.49
C SER A 313 -13.19 2.88 -12.92
N GLU A 314 -12.18 2.68 -13.79
CA GLU A 314 -12.39 2.29 -15.19
C GLU A 314 -12.76 0.81 -15.34
N SER A 315 -12.31 -0.05 -14.45
CA SER A 315 -12.63 -1.47 -14.47
C SER A 315 -13.95 -1.72 -13.75
N VAL A 316 -15.06 -1.47 -14.41
CA VAL A 316 -16.39 -1.71 -13.85
C VAL A 316 -16.54 -3.16 -13.43
N ALA A 317 -17.00 -3.38 -12.19
CA ALA A 317 -17.27 -4.72 -11.68
C ALA A 317 -18.61 -5.22 -12.24
N LYS A 318 -18.56 -5.98 -13.32
CA LYS A 318 -19.76 -6.54 -13.97
C LYS A 318 -20.40 -7.70 -13.21
N THR A 319 -19.62 -8.36 -12.35
CA THR A 319 -20.08 -9.50 -11.57
C THR A 319 -20.54 -9.14 -10.15
N SER A 320 -20.52 -7.85 -9.79
CA SER A 320 -21.09 -7.35 -8.54
C SER A 320 -22.53 -6.93 -8.77
N LEU A 321 -23.47 -7.65 -8.17
CA LEU A 321 -24.92 -7.42 -8.31
C LEU A 321 -25.46 -6.55 -7.18
N LYS A 322 -24.79 -6.54 -6.02
CA LYS A 322 -25.19 -5.76 -4.86
C LYS A 322 -24.77 -4.30 -5.00
N ALA A 323 -25.68 -3.38 -4.72
CA ALA A 323 -25.37 -1.94 -4.78
C ALA A 323 -24.19 -1.59 -3.84
N GLN A 324 -23.31 -0.69 -4.29
CA GLN A 324 -22.12 -0.30 -3.50
C GLN A 324 -22.51 0.32 -2.15
N SER A 325 -23.56 1.14 -2.11
CA SER A 325 -24.08 1.73 -0.87
C SER A 325 -24.46 0.67 0.17
N ILE A 326 -25.18 -0.38 -0.24
CA ILE A 326 -25.59 -1.47 0.65
C ILE A 326 -24.36 -2.24 1.15
N LYS A 327 -23.39 -2.51 0.27
CA LYS A 327 -22.13 -3.17 0.70
C LYS A 327 -21.36 -2.31 1.69
N ALA A 328 -21.25 -1.02 1.41
CA ALA A 328 -20.57 -0.07 2.27
C ALA A 328 -21.23 0.00 3.66
N GLU A 329 -22.55 0.09 3.73
CA GLU A 329 -23.31 0.08 4.99
C GLU A 329 -23.04 -1.20 5.81
N GLU A 330 -23.13 -2.37 5.17
CA GLU A 330 -22.90 -3.65 5.84
C GLU A 330 -21.44 -3.85 6.30
N ILE A 331 -20.46 -3.33 5.56
CA ILE A 331 -19.04 -3.37 5.92
C ILE A 331 -18.76 -2.36 7.04
N ASN A 332 -19.30 -1.14 6.91
CA ASN A 332 -19.20 -0.10 7.93
C ASN A 332 -19.81 -0.55 9.27
N ALA A 333 -20.97 -1.19 9.25
CA ALA A 333 -21.60 -1.73 10.47
C ALA A 333 -20.69 -2.69 11.25
N LYS A 334 -19.71 -3.33 10.59
CA LYS A 334 -18.73 -4.22 11.24
C LYS A 334 -17.44 -3.51 11.66
N LEU A 335 -17.01 -2.50 10.90
CA LEU A 335 -15.74 -1.81 11.13
C LEU A 335 -15.89 -0.67 12.14
N ILE A 336 -16.94 0.14 12.05
CA ILE A 336 -17.12 1.38 12.83
C ILE A 336 -17.05 1.15 14.34
N PRO A 337 -17.69 0.13 14.94
CA PRO A 337 -17.62 -0.07 16.39
C PRO A 337 -16.19 -0.28 16.91
N SER A 338 -15.36 -1.00 16.14
CA SER A 338 -13.96 -1.22 16.48
C SER A 338 -13.12 0.04 16.28
N LEU A 339 -13.39 0.78 15.20
CA LEU A 339 -12.70 2.01 14.89
C LEU A 339 -12.97 3.12 15.90
N ILE A 340 -14.22 3.24 16.39
CA ILE A 340 -14.60 4.17 17.46
C ILE A 340 -13.77 3.89 18.72
N LYS A 341 -13.61 2.62 19.10
CA LYS A 341 -12.80 2.23 20.27
C LYS A 341 -11.35 2.65 20.11
N VAL A 342 -10.74 2.38 18.93
CA VAL A 342 -9.37 2.77 18.64
C VAL A 342 -9.20 4.29 18.67
N VAL A 343 -10.13 5.03 18.06
CA VAL A 343 -10.08 6.49 18.01
C VAL A 343 -10.23 7.09 19.40
N LYS A 344 -11.20 6.66 20.20
CA LYS A 344 -11.40 7.16 21.57
C LYS A 344 -10.20 6.88 22.48
N ALA A 345 -9.59 5.70 22.36
CA ALA A 345 -8.43 5.34 23.18
C ALA A 345 -7.15 6.09 22.80
N ASN A 346 -7.06 6.64 21.57
CA ASN A 346 -5.82 7.25 21.07
C ASN A 346 -6.04 8.67 20.53
N ILE A 347 -7.03 9.39 21.04
CA ILE A 347 -7.52 10.63 20.44
C ILE A 347 -6.43 11.72 20.33
N THR A 348 -5.61 11.88 21.35
CA THR A 348 -4.53 12.86 21.38
C THR A 348 -3.47 12.55 20.31
N GLU A 349 -3.03 11.28 20.24
CA GLU A 349 -2.06 10.84 19.23
C GLU A 349 -2.60 11.03 17.80
N ILE A 350 -3.91 10.79 17.60
CA ILE A 350 -4.58 10.93 16.30
C ILE A 350 -4.65 12.39 15.86
N ILE A 351 -4.98 13.32 16.76
CA ILE A 351 -5.06 14.75 16.44
C ILE A 351 -3.68 15.29 16.04
N GLU A 352 -2.62 14.87 16.71
CA GLU A 352 -1.26 15.29 16.45
C GLU A 352 -0.64 14.62 15.20
N SER A 353 -1.23 13.53 14.73
CA SER A 353 -0.75 12.80 13.56
C SER A 353 -1.28 13.39 12.26
N ASP A 354 -0.38 13.79 11.36
CA ASP A 354 -0.74 14.22 10.00
C ASP A 354 -1.37 13.12 9.14
N ILE A 355 -1.27 11.87 9.59
CA ILE A 355 -1.78 10.67 8.92
C ILE A 355 -3.11 10.25 9.52
N ALA A 356 -3.15 10.00 10.83
CA ALA A 356 -4.28 9.39 11.50
C ALA A 356 -5.52 10.30 11.60
N LYS A 357 -5.33 11.62 11.66
CA LYS A 357 -6.43 12.60 11.69
C LYS A 357 -7.43 12.46 10.54
N ASP A 358 -6.96 11.98 9.37
CA ASP A 358 -7.83 11.78 8.20
C ASP A 358 -8.89 10.72 8.48
N VAL A 359 -8.54 9.68 9.22
CA VAL A 359 -9.48 8.62 9.62
C VAL A 359 -10.51 9.16 10.63
N LEU A 360 -10.09 9.98 11.58
CA LEU A 360 -11.02 10.66 12.51
C LEU A 360 -12.03 11.51 11.72
N ILE A 361 -11.57 12.34 10.79
CA ILE A 361 -12.43 13.22 9.99
C ILE A 361 -13.40 12.39 9.13
N ALA A 362 -12.94 11.30 8.51
CA ALA A 362 -13.80 10.43 7.72
C ALA A 362 -14.84 9.72 8.60
N LEU A 363 -14.45 9.25 9.79
CA LEU A 363 -15.34 8.57 10.72
C LEU A 363 -16.48 9.48 11.19
N THR A 364 -16.19 10.75 11.52
CA THR A 364 -17.22 11.70 11.97
C THR A 364 -18.29 12.03 10.92
N LYS A 365 -18.06 11.69 9.65
CA LYS A 365 -19.04 11.89 8.55
C LYS A 365 -20.05 10.75 8.42
N VAL A 366 -19.69 9.55 8.90
CA VAL A 366 -20.47 8.32 8.70
C VAL A 366 -21.14 7.79 9.97
N VAL A 367 -20.74 8.26 11.15
CA VAL A 367 -21.39 7.91 12.41
C VAL A 367 -22.64 8.76 12.64
N ASP A 368 -23.58 8.26 13.46
CA ASP A 368 -24.78 9.01 13.85
C ASP A 368 -24.43 10.24 14.72
N ASP A 369 -25.40 11.14 14.91
CA ASP A 369 -25.19 12.41 15.60
C ASP A 369 -24.80 12.23 17.10
N SER A 370 -25.26 11.17 17.74
CA SER A 370 -24.90 10.85 19.14
C SER A 370 -23.43 10.42 19.22
N GLU A 371 -23.02 9.48 18.37
CA GLU A 371 -21.63 9.02 18.30
C GLU A 371 -20.69 10.12 17.82
N LYS A 372 -21.12 10.93 16.85
CA LYS A 372 -20.39 12.11 16.39
C LYS A 372 -20.10 13.07 17.53
N THR A 373 -21.11 13.42 18.33
CA THR A 373 -20.94 14.29 19.50
C THR A 373 -19.98 13.68 20.50
N SER A 374 -20.11 12.37 20.77
CA SER A 374 -19.23 11.62 21.68
C SER A 374 -17.77 11.58 21.20
N LEU A 375 -17.54 11.52 19.89
CA LEU A 375 -16.18 11.57 19.30
C LEU A 375 -15.61 12.98 19.26
N LEU A 376 -16.42 13.97 18.90
CA LEU A 376 -15.97 15.36 18.75
C LEU A 376 -15.70 16.05 20.07
N SER A 377 -16.46 15.75 21.13
CA SER A 377 -16.33 16.44 22.41
C SER A 377 -14.90 16.40 22.98
N PRO A 378 -14.22 15.24 23.12
CA PRO A 378 -12.85 15.19 23.60
C PRO A 378 -11.83 15.80 22.62
N VAL A 379 -12.07 15.68 21.30
CA VAL A 379 -11.22 16.31 20.27
C VAL A 379 -11.25 17.84 20.44
N ILE A 380 -12.45 18.38 20.51
CA ILE A 380 -12.68 19.83 20.62
C ILE A 380 -12.14 20.37 21.94
N ALA A 381 -12.36 19.67 23.05
CA ALA A 381 -11.83 20.05 24.36
C ALA A 381 -10.28 20.07 24.35
N TYR A 382 -9.65 19.07 23.77
CA TYR A 382 -8.19 19.01 23.62
C TYR A 382 -7.65 20.18 22.79
N ILE A 383 -8.24 20.44 21.62
CA ILE A 383 -7.79 21.52 20.74
C ILE A 383 -8.07 22.90 21.39
N ALA A 384 -9.20 23.07 22.07
CA ALA A 384 -9.49 24.30 22.80
C ALA A 384 -8.43 24.58 23.89
N GLY A 385 -8.01 23.56 24.63
CA GLY A 385 -6.93 23.65 25.60
C GLY A 385 -5.59 24.06 24.95
N GLN A 386 -5.24 23.49 23.81
CA GLN A 386 -4.04 23.90 23.07
C GLN A 386 -4.16 25.34 22.51
N VAL A 387 -5.36 25.75 22.09
CA VAL A 387 -5.57 27.14 21.61
C VAL A 387 -5.35 28.14 22.74
N ILE A 388 -5.78 27.84 23.97
CA ILE A 388 -5.54 28.72 25.13
C ILE A 388 -4.05 28.83 25.47
N ALA A 389 -3.25 27.80 25.22
CA ALA A 389 -1.80 27.77 25.35
C ALA A 389 -1.14 27.68 23.94
N PRO A 390 -1.12 28.79 23.19
CA PRO A 390 -0.81 28.75 21.75
C PRO A 390 0.60 28.29 21.39
N GLU A 391 1.54 28.26 22.34
CA GLU A 391 2.88 27.69 22.20
C GLU A 391 2.85 26.17 22.06
N THR A 392 1.83 25.49 22.56
CA THR A 392 1.64 24.04 22.45
C THR A 392 0.85 23.64 21.21
N LEU A 393 0.23 24.59 20.52
CA LEU A 393 -0.67 24.33 19.39
C LEU A 393 0.08 23.81 18.16
N SER A 394 -0.20 22.55 17.81
CA SER A 394 0.41 21.91 16.65
C SER A 394 -0.28 22.30 15.33
N GLN A 395 0.47 22.19 14.22
CA GLN A 395 -0.08 22.42 12.88
C GLN A 395 -1.14 21.38 12.52
N SER A 396 -0.99 20.16 13.02
CA SER A 396 -1.97 19.08 12.83
C SER A 396 -3.30 19.38 13.50
N ALA A 397 -3.28 19.85 14.75
CA ALA A 397 -4.48 20.27 15.49
C ALA A 397 -5.20 21.44 14.79
N ILE A 398 -4.46 22.45 14.30
CA ILE A 398 -5.03 23.56 13.52
C ILE A 398 -5.75 23.02 12.29
N THR A 399 -5.09 22.13 11.54
CA THR A 399 -5.65 21.57 10.30
C THR A 399 -6.91 20.75 10.59
N THR A 400 -6.85 19.91 11.63
CA THR A 400 -7.98 19.08 12.05
C THR A 400 -9.18 19.96 12.39
N MET A 401 -9.00 20.96 13.24
CA MET A 401 -10.09 21.85 13.65
C MET A 401 -10.70 22.62 12.48
N ASN A 402 -9.84 23.18 11.61
CA ASN A 402 -10.31 23.92 10.43
C ASN A 402 -11.13 23.05 9.47
N VAL A 403 -10.79 21.75 9.32
CA VAL A 403 -11.58 20.82 8.52
C VAL A 403 -12.89 20.46 9.22
N LEU A 404 -12.86 20.18 10.52
CA LEU A 404 -14.07 19.88 11.29
C LEU A 404 -15.08 21.02 11.24
N MET A 405 -14.63 22.26 11.41
CA MET A 405 -15.49 23.43 11.34
C MET A 405 -16.12 23.66 9.98
N LYS A 406 -15.44 23.30 8.89
CA LYS A 406 -15.97 23.46 7.53
C LYS A 406 -16.96 22.36 7.13
N GLU A 407 -16.69 21.13 7.56
CA GLU A 407 -17.40 19.95 7.07
C GLU A 407 -18.46 19.42 8.03
N ILE A 408 -18.41 19.83 9.32
CA ILE A 408 -19.31 19.35 10.37
C ILE A 408 -19.93 20.55 11.09
N GLY A 409 -21.12 20.95 10.67
CA GLY A 409 -21.78 22.20 11.08
C GLY A 409 -22.14 22.33 12.56
N SER A 410 -21.90 21.32 13.42
CA SER A 410 -22.05 21.42 14.87
C SER A 410 -20.74 21.67 15.61
N SER A 411 -19.60 21.49 14.95
CA SER A 411 -18.27 21.55 15.57
C SER A 411 -17.88 22.97 15.98
N ASP A 412 -18.29 24.00 15.25
CA ASP A 412 -18.03 25.40 15.57
C ASP A 412 -18.75 25.85 16.85
N LYS A 413 -20.01 25.45 17.06
CA LYS A 413 -20.72 25.69 18.33
C LYS A 413 -20.06 25.01 19.50
N MET A 414 -19.69 23.74 19.34
CA MET A 414 -19.01 22.96 20.36
C MET A 414 -17.64 23.57 20.68
N PHE A 415 -16.90 24.01 19.64
CA PHE A 415 -15.57 24.60 19.81
C PHE A 415 -15.66 25.99 20.49
N LEU A 416 -16.59 26.85 20.10
CA LEU A 416 -16.78 28.13 20.75
C LEU A 416 -17.15 27.91 22.25
N GLY A 417 -18.04 26.96 22.53
CA GLY A 417 -18.38 26.58 23.90
C GLY A 417 -17.15 26.13 24.70
N ALA A 418 -16.36 25.20 24.16
CA ALA A 418 -15.15 24.72 24.80
C ALA A 418 -14.13 25.85 25.05
N LEU A 419 -13.93 26.72 24.07
CA LEU A 419 -12.99 27.82 24.14
C LEU A 419 -13.38 28.83 25.22
N ILE A 420 -14.63 29.31 25.24
CA ILE A 420 -15.10 30.29 26.23
C ILE A 420 -15.11 29.74 27.67
N HIS A 421 -15.43 28.44 27.84
CA HIS A 421 -15.34 27.79 29.13
C HIS A 421 -13.92 27.57 29.65
N SER A 422 -12.94 27.42 28.72
CA SER A 422 -11.51 27.31 29.07
C SER A 422 -10.84 28.64 29.37
N MET A 423 -11.48 29.77 29.04
CA MET A 423 -10.95 31.11 29.36
C MET A 423 -11.26 31.50 30.80
N GLU A 424 -10.25 31.97 31.54
CA GLU A 424 -10.39 32.56 32.87
C GLU A 424 -10.52 34.09 32.77
N ASP A 425 -9.67 34.72 31.94
CA ASP A 425 -9.68 36.17 31.66
C ASP A 425 -9.79 36.39 30.13
N THR A 426 -10.55 37.43 29.75
CA THR A 426 -10.78 37.77 28.35
C THR A 426 -9.70 38.62 27.73
N SER A 427 -9.20 39.63 28.49
CA SER A 427 -8.37 40.69 27.90
C SER A 427 -7.02 40.22 27.42
N SER A 428 -6.23 39.59 28.28
CA SER A 428 -4.89 39.13 27.95
C SER A 428 -4.93 37.89 27.02
N THR A 429 -5.90 37.02 27.28
CA THR A 429 -6.06 35.78 26.51
C THR A 429 -6.42 36.04 25.04
N LEU A 430 -7.46 36.83 24.77
CA LEU A 430 -7.89 37.12 23.38
C LEU A 430 -6.81 37.85 22.56
N VAL A 431 -6.07 38.76 23.16
CA VAL A 431 -4.97 39.47 22.48
C VAL A 431 -3.85 38.48 22.13
N SER A 432 -3.45 37.64 23.09
CA SER A 432 -2.45 36.58 22.87
C SER A 432 -2.86 35.61 21.78
N LEU A 433 -4.10 35.11 21.82
CA LEU A 433 -4.64 34.18 20.81
C LEU A 433 -4.65 34.80 19.42
N CYS A 434 -5.11 36.03 19.28
CA CYS A 434 -5.14 36.72 17.97
C CYS A 434 -3.75 37.04 17.42
N SER A 435 -2.71 37.10 18.25
CA SER A 435 -1.33 37.36 17.81
C SER A 435 -0.55 36.08 17.46
N SER A 436 -1.05 34.93 17.81
CA SER A 436 -0.39 33.63 17.70
C SER A 436 -0.91 32.77 16.54
N LYS A 437 -0.38 31.54 16.42
CA LYS A 437 -0.91 30.52 15.48
C LYS A 437 -2.39 30.18 15.72
N ALA A 438 -2.91 30.38 16.92
CA ALA A 438 -4.32 30.20 17.22
C ALA A 438 -5.24 31.06 16.32
N ALA A 439 -4.76 32.21 15.84
CA ALA A 439 -5.50 33.06 14.91
C ALA A 439 -6.02 32.31 13.67
N PHE A 440 -5.35 31.24 13.21
CA PHE A 440 -5.85 30.43 12.09
C PHE A 440 -7.17 29.73 12.42
N VAL A 441 -7.31 29.19 13.63
CA VAL A 441 -8.54 28.55 14.10
C VAL A 441 -9.60 29.60 14.42
N LEU A 442 -9.23 30.68 15.11
CA LEU A 442 -10.14 31.77 15.45
C LEU A 442 -10.73 32.45 14.21
N ASN A 443 -9.96 32.60 13.15
CA ASN A 443 -10.45 33.14 11.88
C ASN A 443 -11.55 32.27 11.23
N GLN A 444 -11.58 30.96 11.49
CA GLN A 444 -12.70 30.12 11.05
C GLN A 444 -13.95 30.37 11.93
N LEU A 445 -13.80 30.60 13.24
CA LEU A 445 -14.92 31.00 14.08
C LEU A 445 -15.54 32.32 13.62
N VAL A 446 -14.71 33.33 13.31
CA VAL A 446 -15.19 34.61 12.77
C VAL A 446 -15.99 34.44 11.47
N LYS A 447 -15.62 33.50 10.63
CA LYS A 447 -16.27 33.19 9.35
C LYS A 447 -17.48 32.26 9.47
N SER A 448 -17.71 31.67 10.63
CA SER A 448 -18.83 30.74 10.84
C SER A 448 -20.15 31.47 10.81
N GLU A 449 -21.10 30.97 10.02
CA GLU A 449 -22.46 31.47 9.98
C GLU A 449 -23.22 31.21 11.31
N LEU A 450 -22.82 30.20 12.07
CA LEU A 450 -23.51 29.76 13.28
C LEU A 450 -23.04 30.50 14.53
N VAL A 451 -21.77 30.85 14.62
CA VAL A 451 -21.17 31.42 15.84
C VAL A 451 -20.37 32.70 15.59
N GLY A 452 -20.20 33.10 14.35
CA GLY A 452 -19.33 34.23 13.99
C GLY A 452 -19.77 35.54 14.63
N SER A 453 -21.07 35.83 14.70
CA SER A 453 -21.60 37.02 15.38
C SER A 453 -21.32 37.01 16.91
N ASP A 454 -21.48 35.85 17.57
CA ASP A 454 -21.23 35.71 19.00
C ASP A 454 -19.74 35.82 19.32
N PHE A 455 -18.89 35.18 18.52
CA PHE A 455 -17.46 35.31 18.70
C PHE A 455 -16.94 36.74 18.42
N LEU A 456 -17.46 37.40 17.36
CA LEU A 456 -17.15 38.82 17.12
C LEU A 456 -17.63 39.71 18.28
N SER A 457 -18.79 39.45 18.89
CA SER A 457 -19.27 40.21 20.03
C SER A 457 -18.32 40.09 21.26
N LEU A 458 -17.69 38.93 21.45
CA LEU A 458 -16.65 38.74 22.44
C LEU A 458 -15.38 39.53 22.12
N LEU A 459 -14.93 39.49 20.88
CA LEU A 459 -13.73 40.24 20.40
C LEU A 459 -13.92 41.74 20.46
N MET A 460 -15.16 42.24 20.38
CA MET A 460 -15.44 43.71 20.47
C MET A 460 -15.04 44.31 21.82
N ASN A 461 -15.04 43.52 22.92
CA ASN A 461 -14.59 43.98 24.24
C ASN A 461 -13.13 44.44 24.20
N GLU A 462 -12.29 43.77 23.41
CA GLU A 462 -10.86 44.02 23.29
C GLU A 462 -10.47 44.64 21.94
N LYS A 463 -11.41 45.24 21.21
CA LYS A 463 -11.22 45.78 19.87
C LYS A 463 -9.99 46.63 19.72
N LYS A 464 -9.77 47.60 20.67
CA LYS A 464 -8.61 48.51 20.61
C LYS A 464 -7.30 47.75 20.73
N SER A 465 -7.21 46.82 21.68
CA SER A 465 -6.03 46.00 21.96
C SER A 465 -5.70 45.11 20.77
N ILE A 466 -6.71 44.40 20.21
CA ILE A 466 -6.54 43.52 19.06
C ILE A 466 -6.11 44.30 17.80
N LEU A 467 -6.68 45.47 17.54
CA LEU A 467 -6.29 46.29 16.38
C LEU A 467 -4.85 46.79 16.46
N SER A 468 -4.30 46.95 17.67
CA SER A 468 -2.91 47.40 17.89
C SER A 468 -1.86 46.27 17.78
N ILE A 469 -2.25 45.00 17.69
CA ILE A 469 -1.34 43.85 17.58
C ILE A 469 -0.46 44.01 16.34
N GLN A 470 0.84 43.83 16.48
CA GLN A 470 1.76 43.62 15.36
C GLN A 470 2.00 42.10 15.25
N SER A 471 1.53 41.47 14.17
CA SER A 471 1.67 40.04 13.97
C SER A 471 1.91 39.76 12.49
N ASP A 472 2.86 38.85 12.20
CA ASP A 472 3.13 38.35 10.86
C ASP A 472 2.14 37.27 10.42
N VAL A 473 1.19 36.91 11.28
CA VAL A 473 0.19 35.88 11.02
C VAL A 473 -0.94 36.42 10.16
N LYS A 474 -1.02 35.99 8.90
CA LYS A 474 -2.09 36.43 7.96
C LYS A 474 -3.50 36.34 8.50
N ALA A 475 -3.79 35.30 9.31
CA ALA A 475 -5.10 35.12 9.93
C ALA A 475 -5.45 36.25 10.93
N ALA A 476 -4.46 36.80 11.64
CA ALA A 476 -4.63 37.92 12.54
C ALA A 476 -5.08 39.17 11.78
N GLU A 477 -4.51 39.46 10.61
CA GLU A 477 -4.91 40.61 9.78
C GLU A 477 -6.37 40.48 9.30
N HIS A 478 -6.82 39.28 8.89
CA HIS A 478 -8.22 39.05 8.53
C HIS A 478 -9.17 39.27 9.69
N ILE A 479 -8.80 38.86 10.92
CA ILE A 479 -9.59 39.11 12.12
C ILE A 479 -9.70 40.61 12.37
N LYS A 480 -8.61 41.37 12.24
CA LYS A 480 -8.60 42.85 12.41
C LYS A 480 -9.48 43.55 11.36
N GLU A 481 -9.39 43.16 10.08
CA GLU A 481 -10.22 43.70 9.02
C GLU A 481 -11.72 43.48 9.28
N THR A 482 -12.06 42.27 9.70
CA THR A 482 -13.46 41.94 10.05
C THR A 482 -13.91 42.75 11.26
N LEU A 483 -13.08 42.91 12.31
CA LEU A 483 -13.40 43.73 13.49
C LEU A 483 -13.57 45.22 13.17
N LYS A 484 -12.83 45.76 12.20
CA LYS A 484 -12.99 47.18 11.76
C LYS A 484 -14.39 47.41 11.18
N SER A 485 -14.88 46.47 10.37
CA SER A 485 -16.17 46.57 9.69
C SER A 485 -17.37 46.09 10.50
N ALA A 486 -17.13 45.36 11.62
CA ALA A 486 -18.20 44.77 12.43
C ALA A 486 -18.97 45.86 13.19
N THR A 487 -20.31 45.73 13.14
CA THR A 487 -21.31 46.58 13.84
C THR A 487 -22.02 45.84 14.97
N VAL A 488 -21.48 44.72 15.43
CA VAL A 488 -22.07 43.86 16.46
C VAL A 488 -21.89 44.47 17.84
N ALA A 489 -22.90 44.38 18.71
CA ALA A 489 -22.79 44.78 20.12
C ALA A 489 -21.87 43.83 20.89
N SER A 490 -21.08 44.36 21.85
CA SER A 490 -20.25 43.54 22.72
C SER A 490 -21.07 42.68 23.66
N LYS A 491 -20.67 41.41 23.87
CA LYS A 491 -21.19 40.51 24.89
C LYS A 491 -20.08 40.13 25.86
N SER A 492 -20.43 40.01 27.16
CA SER A 492 -19.45 39.55 28.15
C SER A 492 -19.19 38.07 28.05
N LEU A 493 -18.04 37.63 28.59
CA LEU A 493 -17.70 36.19 28.66
C LEU A 493 -18.75 35.41 29.47
N THR A 494 -19.31 36.03 30.54
CA THR A 494 -20.33 35.41 31.39
C THR A 494 -21.65 35.21 30.65
N GLU A 495 -22.07 36.16 29.81
CA GLU A 495 -23.25 36.03 28.98
C GLU A 495 -23.08 34.88 27.95
N LEU A 496 -21.93 34.77 27.31
CA LEU A 496 -21.66 33.70 26.36
C LEU A 496 -21.53 32.33 27.06
N LYS A 497 -20.89 32.26 28.25
CA LYS A 497 -20.84 31.02 29.03
C LYS A 497 -22.22 30.50 29.42
N SER A 498 -23.19 31.39 29.63
CA SER A 498 -24.57 30.98 29.86
C SER A 498 -25.31 30.49 28.62
N GLN A 499 -24.90 30.94 27.46
CA GLN A 499 -25.49 30.60 26.15
C GLN A 499 -24.95 29.28 25.58
N TYR A 500 -23.67 28.97 25.82
CA TYR A 500 -23.00 27.77 25.33
C TYR A 500 -22.71 26.77 26.43
N SER A 501 -23.06 25.51 26.20
CA SER A 501 -22.79 24.44 27.16
C SER A 501 -21.30 24.17 27.33
N ALA A 502 -20.87 23.85 28.55
CA ALA A 502 -19.52 23.34 28.77
C ALA A 502 -19.31 22.02 28.03
N PRO A 503 -18.09 21.77 27.49
CA PRO A 503 -17.80 20.49 26.85
C PRO A 503 -17.98 19.35 27.85
N GLN A 504 -18.69 18.30 27.46
CA GLN A 504 -18.73 17.08 28.26
C GLN A 504 -17.33 16.44 28.19
N VAL A 505 -16.55 16.60 29.24
CA VAL A 505 -15.31 15.86 29.43
C VAL A 505 -15.69 14.42 29.75
N ILE A 506 -15.79 13.58 28.75
CA ILE A 506 -15.84 12.14 28.99
C ILE A 506 -14.44 11.79 29.49
N ALA A 507 -14.36 11.38 30.76
CA ALA A 507 -13.14 10.85 31.32
C ALA A 507 -12.67 9.72 30.38
N VAL A 508 -11.55 9.92 29.72
CA VAL A 508 -10.89 8.85 28.97
C VAL A 508 -10.46 7.87 30.06
N GLU A 509 -11.21 6.76 30.20
CA GLU A 509 -10.75 5.65 31.02
C GLU A 509 -9.42 5.22 30.42
N THR A 510 -8.32 5.57 31.09
CA THR A 510 -7.03 4.99 30.80
C THR A 510 -7.19 3.49 30.98
N PRO A 511 -6.95 2.67 29.95
CA PRO A 511 -7.04 1.23 30.12
C PRO A 511 -6.09 0.83 31.24
N GLU A 512 -6.61 0.20 32.29
CA GLU A 512 -5.77 -0.40 33.31
C GLU A 512 -4.76 -1.31 32.65
N PRO A 513 -3.47 -1.27 33.06
CA PRO A 513 -2.47 -2.15 32.50
C PRO A 513 -2.92 -3.60 32.74
N VAL A 514 -3.23 -4.31 31.65
CA VAL A 514 -3.61 -5.72 31.69
C VAL A 514 -2.48 -6.49 32.36
N ALA A 515 -2.71 -6.90 33.59
CA ALA A 515 -1.79 -7.73 34.35
C ALA A 515 -1.55 -8.99 33.51
N LYS A 516 -0.26 -9.24 33.14
CA LYS A 516 0.18 -10.44 32.45
C LYS A 516 -0.28 -11.66 33.26
N LYS A 517 -1.35 -12.31 32.82
CA LYS A 517 -1.72 -13.62 33.33
C LYS A 517 -0.60 -14.58 32.97
N GLN A 518 0.15 -14.98 33.99
CA GLN A 518 1.09 -16.12 33.93
C GLN A 518 0.30 -17.34 33.41
N ARG A 519 0.76 -17.92 32.32
CA ARG A 519 0.30 -19.24 31.87
C ARG A 519 0.64 -20.24 32.96
N VAL A 520 -0.37 -20.68 33.70
CA VAL A 520 -0.32 -21.90 34.47
C VAL A 520 -0.46 -23.04 33.48
N THR A 521 0.60 -23.82 33.35
CA THR A 521 0.60 -25.10 32.67
C THR A 521 -0.16 -26.11 33.53
N GLU A 522 -1.41 -26.36 33.20
CA GLU A 522 -2.10 -27.57 33.65
C GLU A 522 -2.00 -28.66 32.59
N SER A 523 -1.17 -29.64 32.92
CA SER A 523 -1.17 -30.95 32.29
C SER A 523 -2.43 -31.69 32.73
N ASN A 524 -3.28 -32.09 31.79
CA ASN A 524 -4.18 -33.22 32.00
C ASN A 524 -4.25 -34.10 30.76
N GLN A 525 -3.74 -35.30 30.98
CA GLN A 525 -3.92 -36.52 30.18
C GLN A 525 -5.41 -36.85 30.02
N LEU A 526 -5.79 -37.30 28.84
CA LEU A 526 -6.72 -38.45 28.69
C LEU A 526 -6.76 -38.91 27.21
N PHE A 527 -6.15 -40.06 27.01
CA PHE A 527 -6.48 -41.21 26.14
C PHE A 527 -7.31 -41.06 24.86
N GLY A 528 -6.78 -41.67 23.82
CA GLY A 528 -7.49 -42.17 22.66
C GLY A 528 -6.53 -42.54 21.55
N ASP A 529 -6.14 -43.83 21.50
CA ASP A 529 -5.41 -44.47 20.41
C ASP A 529 -6.25 -44.41 19.12
N ASP A 530 -5.55 -44.23 17.96
CA ASP A 530 -5.65 -45.18 16.83
C ASP A 530 -4.83 -44.71 15.62
N GLU A 531 -3.88 -45.57 15.27
CA GLU A 531 -3.39 -46.06 13.97
C GLU A 531 -2.90 -45.11 12.87
N GLU A 532 -1.60 -45.24 12.66
CA GLU A 532 -0.81 -45.48 11.44
C GLU A 532 -1.16 -44.73 10.12
N GLY A 533 -0.16 -44.01 9.67
CA GLY A 533 -0.05 -43.52 8.30
C GLY A 533 1.32 -42.88 8.09
N GLU A 534 2.33 -43.71 7.78
CA GLU A 534 3.63 -43.24 7.27
C GLU A 534 3.41 -42.49 5.95
N ASP A 535 3.84 -41.23 5.85
CA ASP A 535 4.21 -40.64 4.57
C ASP A 535 5.43 -39.73 4.74
N ASN A 536 6.50 -40.14 4.06
CA ASN A 536 7.74 -39.43 3.95
C ASN A 536 7.57 -38.22 3.00
N GLY A 537 7.51 -37.03 3.54
CA GLY A 537 7.54 -35.79 2.76
C GLY A 537 8.77 -34.99 3.11
N ASP A 538 9.71 -34.87 2.17
CA ASP A 538 10.91 -34.04 2.24
C ASP A 538 10.53 -32.57 2.44
N ASP A 539 10.69 -32.07 3.66
CA ASP A 539 10.65 -30.63 3.97
C ASP A 539 11.90 -29.93 3.42
N GLU A 540 11.80 -29.44 2.20
CA GLU A 540 12.77 -28.44 1.69
C GLU A 540 12.58 -27.10 2.39
N MET A 541 13.38 -26.89 3.40
CA MET A 541 13.53 -25.65 4.15
C MET A 541 14.07 -24.52 3.24
N TRP A 542 13.22 -23.59 2.83
CA TRP A 542 13.59 -22.37 2.12
C TRP A 542 14.23 -21.37 3.09
N GLY A 543 15.56 -21.45 3.21
CA GLY A 543 16.34 -20.42 3.87
C GLY A 543 16.42 -19.16 3.02
N ILE A 544 15.72 -18.11 3.43
CA ILE A 544 15.96 -16.75 2.97
C ILE A 544 17.30 -16.32 3.52
N VAL A 545 18.33 -16.31 2.68
CA VAL A 545 19.61 -15.67 3.00
C VAL A 545 19.44 -14.19 2.69
N GLY A 546 19.26 -13.38 3.72
CA GLY A 546 19.36 -11.94 3.65
C GLY A 546 20.78 -11.54 3.21
N ASP A 547 20.89 -10.77 2.13
CA ASP A 547 22.12 -10.05 1.79
C ASP A 547 22.16 -8.77 2.63
N ASP A 548 22.72 -8.87 3.84
CA ASP A 548 23.19 -7.72 4.60
C ASP A 548 24.52 -7.26 3.96
N ASP A 549 24.44 -6.39 2.97
CA ASP A 549 25.58 -5.56 2.56
C ASP A 549 25.30 -4.13 3.03
N GLU A 550 25.83 -3.80 4.23
CA GLU A 550 25.97 -2.45 4.76
C GLU A 550 26.65 -1.52 3.74
N TYR A 551 26.03 -0.38 3.52
CA TYR A 551 26.65 0.79 2.89
C TYR A 551 27.77 1.32 3.80
N LEU A 552 29.01 1.27 3.33
CA LEU A 552 30.09 2.13 3.78
C LEU A 552 30.79 2.74 2.56
N GLU A 553 30.67 4.10 2.46
CA GLU A 553 31.39 5.10 1.69
C GLU A 553 31.48 4.95 0.17
#